data_d10ecc0dde1953768fddf462de124fcf
#
_entry.id   d10ecc0dde1953768fddf462de124fcf
#
_cell.length_a   1.000
_cell.length_b   1.000
_cell.length_c   1.000
_cell.angle_alpha   90.00
_cell.angle_beta   90.00
_cell.angle_gamma   90.00
#
_symmetry.space_group_name_H-M   'P 1'
#
loop_
_entity.id
_entity.type
_entity.pdbx_description
1 polymer ?
#
loop_
_entity_poly.entity_id
_entity_poly.type
_entity_poly.pdbx_seq_one_letter_code
_entity_poly.pdbx_strand_id
1 'polypeptide(L)'
;MSSVPWFETPLMNAVQRDLAGWPSEKLSERSALLRLNDATAVTFSVRQKRLFMASIHSCEFVVEGPVTRPVRGNIRAHQSGWWKRQPIRFIGGKDSTELAGYLNGFPNLQQTLSELDYRRFSLTFDSSGWRCSIEPCAASEVVCKMPPLRRYLRLEAQQRMLLLSVLAMVNQSVRQWMHE
;
A
#
# COMPACT_ATOMS: atom_id res chain seq x y z
N MET A 1 29.60 -1.86 -14.15
CA MET A 1 29.25 -3.19 -13.61
C MET A 1 27.75 -3.29 -13.58
N SER A 2 27.15 -4.11 -14.43
CA SER A 2 25.71 -4.37 -14.38
C SER A 2 25.44 -5.22 -13.13
N SER A 3 24.80 -4.64 -12.12
CA SER A 3 24.35 -5.39 -10.96
C SER A 3 23.38 -6.47 -11.45
N VAL A 4 23.64 -7.72 -11.11
CA VAL A 4 22.72 -8.83 -11.36
C VAL A 4 21.34 -8.43 -10.78
N PRO A 5 20.25 -8.48 -11.57
CA PRO A 5 18.95 -8.11 -11.06
C PRO A 5 18.55 -9.02 -9.90
N TRP A 6 18.10 -8.44 -8.80
CA TRP A 6 17.75 -9.17 -7.59
C TRP A 6 16.50 -10.02 -7.76
N PHE A 7 15.60 -9.62 -8.68
CA PHE A 7 14.38 -10.34 -9.02
C PHE A 7 14.35 -10.65 -10.52
N GLU A 8 13.67 -11.74 -10.89
CA GLU A 8 13.38 -12.03 -12.30
C GLU A 8 12.38 -11.05 -12.91
N THR A 9 11.46 -10.53 -12.08
CA THR A 9 10.42 -9.60 -12.50
C THR A 9 10.97 -8.18 -12.66
N PRO A 10 10.95 -7.55 -13.85
CA PRO A 10 11.47 -6.20 -14.07
C PRO A 10 10.83 -5.15 -13.16
N LEU A 11 9.52 -5.26 -12.90
CA LEU A 11 8.82 -4.35 -12.00
C LEU A 11 9.37 -4.40 -10.58
N MET A 12 9.63 -5.59 -10.03
CA MET A 12 10.19 -5.74 -8.70
C MET A 12 11.57 -5.09 -8.57
N ASN A 13 12.43 -5.24 -9.58
CA ASN A 13 13.74 -4.60 -9.61
C ASN A 13 13.63 -3.07 -9.70
N ALA A 14 12.66 -2.55 -10.46
CA ALA A 14 12.41 -1.11 -10.58
C ALA A 14 11.91 -0.52 -9.25
N VAL A 15 10.96 -1.18 -8.60
CA VAL A 15 10.41 -0.74 -7.30
C VAL A 15 11.48 -0.83 -6.21
N GLN A 16 12.29 -1.90 -6.18
CA GLN A 16 13.39 -2.01 -5.24
C GLN A 16 14.40 -0.86 -5.39
N ARG A 17 14.74 -0.47 -6.61
CA ARG A 17 15.60 0.71 -6.85
C ARG A 17 14.99 2.00 -6.33
N ASP A 18 13.68 2.18 -6.53
CA ASP A 18 12.98 3.35 -6.01
C ASP A 18 12.94 3.36 -4.47
N LEU A 19 13.03 2.19 -3.83
CA LEU A 19 13.05 1.99 -2.37
C LEU A 19 14.45 1.79 -1.79
N ALA A 20 15.52 2.04 -2.53
CA ALA A 20 16.89 1.74 -2.12
C ALA A 20 17.39 2.43 -0.84
N GLY A 21 16.66 3.47 -0.36
CA GLY A 21 16.97 4.15 0.91
C GLY A 21 16.58 3.37 2.18
N TRP A 22 15.88 2.23 2.04
CA TRP A 22 15.44 1.39 3.17
C TRP A 22 15.96 -0.03 3.03
N PRO A 23 16.34 -0.69 4.16
CA PRO A 23 16.72 -2.09 4.15
C PRO A 23 15.58 -2.96 3.65
N SER A 24 15.86 -3.84 2.71
CA SER A 24 14.89 -4.77 2.15
C SER A 24 15.42 -6.19 2.09
N GLU A 25 14.53 -7.16 2.21
CA GLU A 25 14.78 -8.59 2.18
C GLU A 25 13.87 -9.25 1.13
N LYS A 26 14.47 -10.03 0.23
CA LYS A 26 13.71 -10.79 -0.76
C LYS A 26 13.01 -11.96 -0.08
N LEU A 27 11.68 -12.01 -0.20
CA LEU A 27 10.85 -13.14 0.28
C LEU A 27 10.59 -14.16 -0.83
N SER A 28 10.40 -13.70 -2.06
CA SER A 28 10.19 -14.52 -3.25
C SER A 28 10.54 -13.74 -4.52
N GLU A 29 10.38 -14.35 -5.69
CA GLU A 29 10.56 -13.63 -6.98
C GLU A 29 9.54 -12.51 -7.21
N ARG A 30 8.47 -12.48 -6.43
CA ARG A 30 7.36 -11.51 -6.58
C ARG A 30 7.05 -10.72 -5.32
N SER A 31 7.84 -10.88 -4.27
CA SER A 31 7.61 -10.20 -3.00
C SER A 31 8.90 -9.93 -2.24
N ALA A 32 8.90 -8.83 -1.51
CA ALA A 32 9.99 -8.46 -0.61
C ALA A 32 9.46 -7.75 0.64
N LEU A 33 10.24 -7.81 1.71
CA LEU A 33 10.01 -7.10 2.96
C LEU A 33 10.87 -5.84 2.98
N LEU A 34 10.28 -4.72 3.34
CA LEU A 34 10.93 -3.43 3.54
C LEU A 34 10.84 -3.05 5.01
N ARG A 35 11.95 -2.73 5.65
CA ARG A 35 11.97 -2.25 7.02
C ARG A 35 11.99 -0.73 7.04
N LEU A 36 10.92 -0.11 7.54
CA LEU A 36 10.85 1.35 7.70
C LEU A 36 11.51 1.80 9.00
N ASN A 37 11.27 1.06 10.06
CA ASN A 37 11.84 1.24 11.40
C ASN A 37 11.69 -0.07 12.20
N ASP A 38 12.10 -0.07 13.47
CA ASP A 38 12.04 -1.26 14.33
C ASP A 38 10.62 -1.80 14.54
N ALA A 39 9.61 -0.93 14.43
CA ALA A 39 8.20 -1.29 14.67
C ALA A 39 7.39 -1.54 13.38
N THR A 40 7.90 -1.13 12.21
CA THR A 40 7.14 -1.16 10.96
C THR A 40 7.91 -1.85 9.86
N ALA A 41 7.40 -2.99 9.45
CA ALA A 41 7.84 -3.71 8.25
C ALA A 41 6.71 -3.70 7.22
N VAL A 42 7.04 -3.45 5.97
CA VAL A 42 6.13 -3.38 4.84
C VAL A 42 6.48 -4.49 3.86
N THR A 43 5.52 -5.36 3.56
CA THR A 43 5.68 -6.31 2.47
C THR A 43 5.19 -5.68 1.17
N PHE A 44 5.98 -5.71 0.11
CA PHE A 44 5.50 -5.34 -1.21
C PHE A 44 5.56 -6.53 -2.17
N SER A 45 4.55 -6.63 -3.01
CA SER A 45 4.40 -7.76 -3.95
C SER A 45 3.77 -7.32 -5.26
N VAL A 46 4.09 -8.02 -6.34
CA VAL A 46 3.55 -7.76 -7.67
C VAL A 46 2.24 -8.50 -7.88
N ARG A 47 1.23 -7.77 -8.33
CA ARG A 47 -0.01 -8.30 -8.90
C ARG A 47 -0.04 -8.09 -10.41
N GLN A 48 -0.60 -9.04 -11.13
CA GLN A 48 -0.79 -8.96 -12.57
C GLN A 48 -2.26 -9.01 -12.94
N LYS A 49 -2.70 -8.02 -13.73
CA LYS A 49 -4.02 -8.03 -14.39
C LYS A 49 -3.82 -8.19 -15.90
N ARG A 50 -4.34 -9.26 -16.45
CA ARG A 50 -4.32 -9.51 -17.91
C ARG A 50 -5.52 -8.85 -18.56
N LEU A 51 -5.27 -8.17 -19.67
CA LEU A 51 -6.25 -7.59 -20.58
C LEU A 51 -6.05 -8.22 -21.95
N PHE A 52 -7.01 -8.00 -22.87
CA PHE A 52 -6.98 -8.64 -24.20
C PHE A 52 -5.66 -8.44 -24.97
N MET A 53 -5.17 -7.19 -25.05
CA MET A 53 -3.94 -6.82 -25.78
C MET A 53 -2.85 -6.26 -24.87
N ALA A 54 -3.04 -6.31 -23.56
CA ALA A 54 -2.11 -5.73 -22.60
C ALA A 54 -2.09 -6.49 -21.28
N SER A 55 -1.10 -6.24 -20.47
CA SER A 55 -1.09 -6.61 -19.05
C SER A 55 -0.67 -5.42 -18.21
N ILE A 56 -1.27 -5.30 -17.03
CA ILE A 56 -0.90 -4.31 -16.03
C ILE A 56 -0.27 -5.09 -14.89
N HIS A 57 0.95 -4.74 -14.55
CA HIS A 57 1.64 -5.21 -13.36
C HIS A 57 1.64 -4.06 -12.36
N SER A 58 1.18 -4.28 -11.14
CA SER A 58 1.15 -3.29 -10.07
C SER A 58 1.77 -3.85 -8.80
N CYS A 59 2.35 -2.98 -7.98
CA CYS A 59 2.81 -3.34 -6.65
C CYS A 59 1.74 -3.06 -5.61
N GLU A 60 1.52 -4.00 -4.72
CA GLU A 60 0.74 -3.86 -3.50
C GLU A 60 1.68 -3.78 -2.31
N PHE A 61 1.45 -2.81 -1.43
CA PHE A 61 2.21 -2.58 -0.21
C PHE A 61 1.34 -2.89 1.00
N VAL A 62 1.85 -3.68 1.92
CA VAL A 62 1.08 -4.25 3.03
C VAL A 62 1.80 -4.07 4.35
N VAL A 63 1.05 -3.60 5.35
CA VAL A 63 1.38 -3.76 6.77
C VAL A 63 0.31 -4.61 7.44
N GLU A 64 0.70 -5.43 8.41
CA GLU A 64 -0.20 -6.35 9.08
C GLU A 64 0.21 -6.58 10.53
N GLY A 65 -0.69 -7.12 11.31
CA GLY A 65 -0.44 -7.44 12.70
C GLY A 65 -1.55 -8.26 13.34
N PRO A 66 -1.37 -8.68 14.61
CA PRO A 66 -2.37 -9.47 15.32
C PRO A 66 -3.59 -8.63 15.68
N VAL A 67 -4.75 -9.27 15.74
CA VAL A 67 -5.99 -8.72 16.30
C VAL A 67 -6.10 -9.15 17.77
N THR A 68 -6.19 -8.19 18.67
CA THR A 68 -6.31 -8.40 20.13
C THR A 68 -7.64 -7.91 20.70
N ARG A 69 -8.45 -7.24 19.88
CA ARG A 69 -9.80 -6.75 20.22
C ARG A 69 -10.84 -7.33 19.26
N PRO A 70 -12.11 -7.47 19.66
CA PRO A 70 -13.16 -7.97 18.78
C PRO A 70 -13.49 -6.95 17.68
N VAL A 71 -12.82 -7.07 16.53
CA VAL A 71 -13.07 -6.29 15.32
C VAL A 71 -13.06 -7.23 14.12
N ARG A 72 -13.98 -7.03 13.17
CA ARG A 72 -14.10 -7.80 11.93
C ARG A 72 -14.56 -6.93 10.78
N GLY A 73 -14.30 -7.39 9.57
CA GLY A 73 -14.74 -6.75 8.36
C GLY A 73 -13.67 -5.89 7.72
N ASN A 74 -14.07 -4.85 7.04
CA ASN A 74 -13.15 -3.96 6.33
C ASN A 74 -13.46 -2.49 6.60
N ILE A 75 -12.41 -1.69 6.55
CA ILE A 75 -12.47 -0.23 6.56
C ILE A 75 -11.97 0.24 5.19
N ARG A 76 -12.72 1.16 4.59
CA ARG A 76 -12.41 1.79 3.32
C ARG A 76 -12.11 3.27 3.52
N ALA A 77 -11.23 3.79 2.70
CA ALA A 77 -11.03 5.22 2.59
C ALA A 77 -11.99 5.78 1.53
N HIS A 78 -12.81 6.75 1.92
CA HIS A 78 -13.75 7.45 1.03
C HIS A 78 -13.34 8.91 0.91
N GLN A 79 -13.18 9.39 -0.31
CA GLN A 79 -12.94 10.79 -0.60
C GLN A 79 -14.13 11.34 -1.37
N SER A 80 -14.83 12.28 -0.77
CA SER A 80 -15.93 13.01 -1.44
C SER A 80 -15.40 14.30 -2.08
N GLY A 81 -16.04 14.74 -3.16
CA GLY A 81 -15.79 16.02 -3.81
C GLY A 81 -15.22 15.89 -5.22
N TRP A 82 -16.04 16.36 -6.21
CA TRP A 82 -15.67 16.42 -7.62
C TRP A 82 -14.72 17.60 -7.93
N TRP A 83 -14.88 18.75 -7.26
CA TRP A 83 -14.17 20.00 -7.57
C TRP A 83 -13.07 20.39 -6.57
N LYS A 84 -13.17 19.91 -5.33
CA LYS A 84 -12.12 20.05 -4.31
C LYS A 84 -11.92 18.70 -3.64
N ARG A 85 -10.69 18.21 -3.60
CA ARG A 85 -10.33 17.03 -2.80
C ARG A 85 -10.72 17.32 -1.35
N GLN A 86 -11.78 16.67 -0.89
CA GLN A 86 -12.17 16.72 0.52
C GLN A 86 -11.29 15.76 1.32
N PRO A 87 -11.13 16.00 2.63
CA PRO A 87 -10.42 15.08 3.50
C PRO A 87 -10.99 13.66 3.36
N ILE A 88 -10.12 12.67 3.35
CA ILE A 88 -10.52 11.28 3.35
C ILE A 88 -11.26 10.97 4.65
N ARG A 89 -12.33 10.18 4.55
CA ARG A 89 -13.03 9.59 5.68
C ARG A 89 -12.87 8.07 5.64
N PHE A 90 -12.55 7.50 6.79
CA PHE A 90 -12.56 6.06 6.99
C PHE A 90 -13.97 5.61 7.32
N ILE A 91 -14.46 4.62 6.57
CA ILE A 91 -15.81 4.07 6.72
C ILE A 91 -15.66 2.57 6.97
N GLY A 92 -16.15 2.13 8.12
CA GLY A 92 -16.18 0.71 8.51
C GLY A 92 -17.59 0.11 8.40
N GLY A 93 -17.65 -1.22 8.35
CA GLY A 93 -18.89 -1.96 8.55
C GLY A 93 -19.30 -1.97 10.04
N LYS A 94 -20.38 -2.70 10.37
CA LYS A 94 -20.96 -2.74 11.72
C LYS A 94 -19.91 -3.08 12.81
N ASP A 95 -19.05 -4.05 12.54
CA ASP A 95 -18.08 -4.57 13.54
C ASP A 95 -16.71 -3.83 13.46
N SER A 96 -16.56 -2.81 12.63
CA SER A 96 -15.36 -1.98 12.48
C SER A 96 -15.63 -0.48 12.55
N THR A 97 -16.85 -0.07 12.92
CA THR A 97 -17.26 1.34 13.01
C THR A 97 -16.47 2.10 14.06
N GLU A 98 -16.21 1.50 15.21
CA GLU A 98 -15.46 2.12 16.31
C GLU A 98 -14.02 2.45 15.86
N LEU A 99 -13.32 1.49 15.27
CA LEU A 99 -11.98 1.71 14.75
C LEU A 99 -11.95 2.72 13.60
N ALA A 100 -12.95 2.70 12.71
CA ALA A 100 -13.06 3.72 11.66
C ALA A 100 -13.23 5.13 12.26
N GLY A 101 -14.03 5.27 13.32
CA GLY A 101 -14.16 6.51 14.11
C GLY A 101 -12.84 6.95 14.73
N TYR A 102 -12.10 6.02 15.32
CA TYR A 102 -10.78 6.27 15.90
C TYR A 102 -9.79 6.77 14.82
N LEU A 103 -9.72 6.11 13.65
CA LEU A 103 -8.84 6.53 12.55
C LEU A 103 -9.22 7.91 12.00
N ASN A 104 -10.50 8.27 12.01
CA ASN A 104 -10.96 9.61 11.63
C ASN A 104 -10.53 10.71 12.61
N GLY A 105 -10.04 10.36 13.78
CA GLY A 105 -9.42 11.27 14.73
C GLY A 105 -7.98 11.68 14.39
N PHE A 106 -7.39 11.17 13.30
CA PHE A 106 -6.03 11.48 12.87
C PHE A 106 -6.02 12.32 11.58
N PRO A 107 -6.08 13.67 11.66
CA PRO A 107 -6.10 14.54 10.48
C PRO A 107 -4.88 14.37 9.57
N ASN A 108 -3.71 14.15 10.16
CA ASN A 108 -2.47 13.95 9.38
C ASN A 108 -2.54 12.68 8.52
N LEU A 109 -3.10 11.60 9.04
CA LEU A 109 -3.32 10.36 8.27
C LEU A 109 -4.29 10.61 7.11
N GLN A 110 -5.41 11.28 7.37
CA GLN A 110 -6.41 11.61 6.36
C GLN A 110 -5.81 12.51 5.26
N GLN A 111 -5.04 13.53 5.64
CA GLN A 111 -4.41 14.43 4.68
C GLN A 111 -3.35 13.71 3.85
N THR A 112 -2.42 12.99 4.49
CA THR A 112 -1.36 12.27 3.78
C THR A 112 -1.93 11.26 2.78
N LEU A 113 -2.97 10.53 3.18
CA LEU A 113 -3.64 9.59 2.27
C LEU A 113 -4.39 10.32 1.14
N SER A 114 -4.91 11.53 1.36
CA SER A 114 -5.57 12.33 0.33
C SER A 114 -4.62 12.85 -0.75
N GLU A 115 -3.34 13.01 -0.41
CA GLU A 115 -2.28 13.47 -1.32
C GLU A 115 -1.61 12.31 -2.07
N LEU A 116 -1.76 11.08 -1.57
CA LEU A 116 -1.25 9.87 -2.22
C LEU A 116 -2.12 9.49 -3.42
N ASP A 117 -1.48 9.28 -4.56
CA ASP A 117 -2.13 8.72 -5.73
C ASP A 117 -2.19 7.19 -5.63
N TYR A 118 -3.36 6.65 -5.28
CA TYR A 118 -3.57 5.21 -5.14
C TYR A 118 -4.82 4.72 -5.88
N ARG A 119 -4.79 3.47 -6.30
CA ARG A 119 -5.92 2.76 -6.94
C ARG A 119 -6.81 2.08 -5.92
N ARG A 120 -6.19 1.57 -4.85
CA ARG A 120 -6.87 0.82 -3.80
C ARG A 120 -6.25 1.08 -2.45
N PHE A 121 -7.11 1.30 -1.47
CA PHE A 121 -6.81 1.23 -0.05
C PHE A 121 -7.78 0.24 0.59
N SER A 122 -7.29 -0.67 1.40
CA SER A 122 -8.11 -1.64 2.13
C SER A 122 -7.47 -1.94 3.47
N LEU A 123 -8.27 -1.88 4.52
CA LEU A 123 -7.88 -2.29 5.87
C LEU A 123 -8.88 -3.34 6.34
N THR A 124 -8.42 -4.58 6.46
CA THR A 124 -9.25 -5.76 6.76
C THR A 124 -8.90 -6.37 8.10
N PHE A 125 -9.89 -6.96 8.75
CA PHE A 125 -9.79 -7.61 10.06
C PHE A 125 -10.50 -8.95 10.03
N ASP A 126 -9.81 -9.99 10.43
CA ASP A 126 -10.34 -11.35 10.56
C ASP A 126 -9.67 -12.10 11.73
N SER A 127 -9.92 -13.40 11.82
CA SER A 127 -9.36 -14.25 12.88
C SER A 127 -7.84 -14.46 12.77
N SER A 128 -7.24 -14.20 11.61
CA SER A 128 -5.80 -14.35 11.39
C SER A 128 -5.01 -13.08 11.74
N GLY A 129 -5.68 -11.93 11.78
CA GLY A 129 -5.05 -10.65 12.07
C GLY A 129 -5.71 -9.50 11.35
N TRP A 130 -5.05 -8.35 11.38
CA TRP A 130 -5.41 -7.20 10.56
C TRP A 130 -4.37 -6.99 9.44
N ARG A 131 -4.84 -6.46 8.33
CA ARG A 131 -4.03 -6.22 7.14
C ARG A 131 -4.45 -4.91 6.46
N CYS A 132 -3.51 -3.97 6.35
CA CYS A 132 -3.66 -2.77 5.52
C CYS A 132 -2.91 -2.97 4.21
N SER A 133 -3.59 -2.77 3.11
CA SER A 133 -3.06 -2.94 1.77
C SER A 133 -3.30 -1.66 0.96
N ILE A 134 -2.23 -1.15 0.35
CA ILE A 134 -2.28 0.02 -0.56
C ILE A 134 -1.67 -0.37 -1.90
N GLU A 135 -2.43 -0.13 -2.98
CA GLU A 135 -1.96 -0.22 -4.35
C GLU A 135 -1.82 1.20 -4.90
N PRO A 136 -0.60 1.78 -4.96
CA PRO A 136 -0.39 3.09 -5.54
C PRO A 136 -0.61 3.06 -7.06
N CYS A 137 -0.92 4.20 -7.67
CA CYS A 137 -0.97 4.34 -9.12
C CYS A 137 0.42 4.19 -9.75
N ALA A 138 1.45 4.71 -9.10
CA ALA A 138 2.86 4.47 -9.40
C ALA A 138 3.28 3.04 -9.00
N ALA A 139 4.57 2.71 -9.10
CA ALA A 139 5.08 1.35 -8.90
C ALA A 139 4.31 0.32 -9.73
N SER A 140 4.00 0.66 -10.96
CA SER A 140 3.24 -0.17 -11.90
C SER A 140 3.86 -0.16 -13.29
N GLU A 141 3.60 -1.21 -14.05
CA GLU A 141 4.08 -1.35 -15.41
C GLU A 141 2.92 -1.76 -16.33
N VAL A 142 2.81 -1.07 -17.45
CA VAL A 142 1.89 -1.44 -18.53
C VAL A 142 2.69 -2.09 -19.65
N VAL A 143 2.29 -3.29 -20.05
CA VAL A 143 2.89 -4.03 -21.17
C VAL A 143 1.81 -4.25 -22.21
N CYS A 144 1.93 -3.58 -23.36
CA CYS A 144 1.06 -3.78 -24.53
C CYS A 144 1.72 -4.74 -25.51
N LYS A 145 0.90 -5.58 -26.17
CA LYS A 145 1.37 -6.50 -27.20
C LYS A 145 1.35 -5.87 -28.58
N MET A 146 0.38 -4.98 -28.85
CA MET A 146 0.25 -4.32 -30.14
C MET A 146 -0.28 -2.89 -29.96
N PRO A 147 0.51 -1.86 -30.27
CA PRO A 147 1.95 -1.94 -30.58
C PRO A 147 2.74 -2.42 -29.36
N PRO A 148 3.91 -3.04 -29.57
CA PRO A 148 4.73 -3.51 -28.45
C PRO A 148 5.25 -2.30 -27.67
N LEU A 149 4.72 -2.12 -26.45
CA LEU A 149 5.07 -1.01 -25.57
C LEU A 149 5.18 -1.52 -24.14
N ARG A 150 6.23 -1.12 -23.45
CA ARG A 150 6.41 -1.31 -22.02
C ARG A 150 6.65 0.03 -21.36
N ARG A 151 5.81 0.40 -20.40
CA ARG A 151 5.94 1.66 -19.67
C ARG A 151 5.88 1.42 -18.18
N TYR A 152 6.95 1.78 -17.49
CA TYR A 152 7.03 1.79 -16.03
C TYR A 152 6.60 3.16 -15.49
N LEU A 153 5.69 3.16 -14.54
CA LEU A 153 5.28 4.32 -13.76
C LEU A 153 6.08 4.33 -12.46
N ARG A 154 7.10 5.17 -12.44
CA ARG A 154 8.04 5.28 -11.33
C ARG A 154 7.37 5.75 -10.05
N LEU A 155 7.78 5.16 -8.91
CA LEU A 155 7.42 5.64 -7.58
C LEU A 155 8.35 6.81 -7.20
N GLU A 156 7.95 8.02 -7.58
CA GLU A 156 8.72 9.23 -7.33
C GLU A 156 8.85 9.54 -5.84
N ALA A 157 9.85 10.36 -5.47
CA ALA A 157 10.22 10.63 -4.08
C ALA A 157 9.04 11.10 -3.22
N GLN A 158 8.21 12.02 -3.72
CA GLN A 158 7.06 12.54 -2.99
C GLN A 158 6.03 11.43 -2.73
N GLN A 159 5.59 10.71 -3.77
CA GLN A 159 4.60 9.65 -3.65
C GLN A 159 5.11 8.47 -2.80
N ARG A 160 6.40 8.18 -2.89
CA ARG A 160 7.07 7.19 -2.04
C ARG A 160 7.01 7.57 -0.56
N MET A 161 7.33 8.81 -0.22
CA MET A 161 7.27 9.29 1.16
C MET A 161 5.84 9.29 1.70
N LEU A 162 4.87 9.72 0.90
CA LEU A 162 3.44 9.67 1.27
C LEU A 162 2.99 8.22 1.53
N LEU A 163 3.30 7.30 0.62
CA LEU A 163 2.97 5.88 0.75
C LEU A 163 3.53 5.26 2.04
N LEU A 164 4.82 5.43 2.27
CA LEU A 164 5.48 4.87 3.45
C LEU A 164 5.00 5.52 4.75
N SER A 165 4.73 6.83 4.73
CA SER A 165 4.16 7.55 5.86
C SER A 165 2.76 7.06 6.21
N VAL A 166 1.88 6.87 5.22
CA VAL A 166 0.53 6.34 5.45
C VAL A 166 0.61 4.95 6.08
N LEU A 167 1.44 4.05 5.52
CA LEU A 167 1.60 2.69 6.05
C LEU A 167 2.12 2.68 7.49
N ALA A 168 3.10 3.54 7.80
CA ALA A 168 3.63 3.70 9.16
C ALA A 168 2.57 4.24 10.12
N MET A 169 1.83 5.28 9.73
CA MET A 169 0.75 5.86 10.56
C MET A 169 -0.39 4.87 10.80
N VAL A 170 -0.83 4.13 9.77
CA VAL A 170 -1.85 3.09 9.94
C VAL A 170 -1.36 2.00 10.88
N ASN A 171 -0.12 1.50 10.69
CA ASN A 171 0.46 0.49 11.57
C ASN A 171 0.49 0.96 13.02
N GLN A 172 0.93 2.18 13.26
CA GLN A 172 0.99 2.77 14.60
C GLN A 172 -0.41 2.93 15.20
N SER A 173 -1.35 3.54 14.47
CA SER A 173 -2.70 3.82 14.96
C SER A 173 -3.49 2.55 15.25
N VAL A 174 -3.42 1.54 14.36
CA VAL A 174 -4.12 0.27 14.56
C VAL A 174 -3.53 -0.49 15.75
N ARG A 175 -2.21 -0.55 15.86
CA ARG A 175 -1.57 -1.19 17.02
C ARG A 175 -1.92 -0.49 18.32
N GLN A 176 -1.91 0.84 18.37
CA GLN A 176 -2.29 1.59 19.56
C GLN A 176 -3.72 1.26 19.95
N TRP A 177 -4.67 1.29 19.02
CA TRP A 177 -6.07 0.93 19.29
C TRP A 177 -6.24 -0.52 19.77
N MET A 178 -5.43 -1.44 19.27
CA MET A 178 -5.44 -2.85 19.70
C MET A 178 -4.93 -3.05 21.14
N HIS A 179 -4.18 -2.10 21.68
CA HIS A 179 -3.62 -2.17 23.05
C HIS A 179 -4.36 -1.32 24.07
N GLU A 180 -5.29 -0.45 23.66
CA GLU A 180 -6.20 0.28 24.56
C GLU A 180 -7.33 -0.62 25.08
#